data_c03ece806264f8282b3f35282a0d94d2
#
_entry.id   c03ece806264f8282b3f35282a0d94d2
#
_cell.length_a   1.000
_cell.length_b   1.000
_cell.length_c   1.000
_cell.angle_alpha   90.00
_cell.angle_beta   90.00
_cell.angle_gamma   90.00
#
_symmetry.space_group_name_H-M   'P 1'
#
loop_
_entity.id
_entity.type
_entity.pdbx_description
1 polymer ?
#
loop_
_entity_poly.entity_id
_entity_poly.type
_entity_poly.pdbx_seq_one_letter_code
_entity_poly.pdbx_strand_id
1 'polypeptide(L)'
;MTKHFFTRWPWGLITTLTAATVSAQPVPTPAAAPLIPAQRIEALTHVVRQDCGSCHGMRLTGGLGPALTAEALAAKPPEYLQAVILHGIPGTPMPPWSAMLTAPEAQWIAQQLFQGFPLEKLEK
;
A
#
# COMPACT_ATOMS: atom_id res chain seq x y z
N MET A 1 -55.42 44.30 55.27
CA MET A 1 -56.68 43.94 54.49
C MET A 1 -56.27 43.81 53.05
N THR A 2 -56.68 42.65 52.48
CA THR A 2 -56.85 42.37 51.07
C THR A 2 -55.72 41.55 50.40
N LYS A 3 -55.99 40.39 50.41
CA LYS A 3 -56.52 39.33 49.51
C LYS A 3 -55.58 38.93 48.39
N HIS A 4 -55.12 37.75 48.58
CA HIS A 4 -54.39 36.87 47.66
C HIS A 4 -55.17 36.58 46.41
N PHE A 5 -54.52 36.58 45.25
CA PHE A 5 -55.03 35.88 44.07
C PHE A 5 -53.92 34.94 43.54
N PHE A 6 -54.13 33.69 43.86
CA PHE A 6 -53.33 32.56 43.33
C PHE A 6 -53.81 32.28 41.92
N THR A 7 -52.91 32.39 40.94
CA THR A 7 -53.18 31.86 39.60
C THR A 7 -52.15 30.76 39.34
N ARG A 8 -52.66 29.56 39.49
CA ARG A 8 -51.91 28.31 39.13
C ARG A 8 -51.94 28.22 37.61
N TRP A 9 -50.71 28.16 37.00
CA TRP A 9 -50.55 27.84 35.61
C TRP A 9 -49.85 26.49 35.50
N PRO A 10 -50.48 25.46 34.94
CA PRO A 10 -49.85 24.16 34.65
C PRO A 10 -49.29 24.22 33.25
N TRP A 11 -48.02 24.53 33.09
CA TRP A 11 -47.32 24.28 31.83
C TRP A 11 -46.59 22.97 31.94
N GLY A 12 -47.20 21.93 31.42
CA GLY A 12 -46.56 20.67 31.15
C GLY A 12 -45.53 20.82 30.04
N LEU A 13 -44.26 20.79 30.40
CA LEU A 13 -43.15 20.67 29.45
C LEU A 13 -43.13 19.23 28.91
N ILE A 14 -43.72 19.07 27.71
CA ILE A 14 -43.54 17.85 26.93
C ILE A 14 -42.16 17.95 26.28
N THR A 15 -41.17 17.30 26.89
CA THR A 15 -39.84 17.08 26.28
C THR A 15 -39.94 15.97 25.26
N THR A 16 -40.05 16.33 23.98
CA THR A 16 -39.94 15.39 22.88
C THR A 16 -38.46 14.98 22.72
N LEU A 17 -38.19 13.74 23.10
CA LEU A 17 -36.87 13.12 22.91
C LEU A 17 -36.76 12.73 21.42
N THR A 18 -36.07 13.52 20.61
CA THR A 18 -35.75 13.17 19.22
C THR A 18 -34.56 12.18 19.24
N ALA A 19 -34.88 10.92 18.99
CA ALA A 19 -33.84 9.91 18.75
C ALA A 19 -33.12 10.20 17.43
N ALA A 20 -31.88 10.65 17.50
CA ALA A 20 -31.01 10.77 16.34
C ALA A 20 -30.58 9.36 15.88
N THR A 21 -31.12 8.88 14.77
CA THR A 21 -30.64 7.66 14.12
C THR A 21 -29.28 7.92 13.48
N VAL A 22 -28.22 7.41 14.10
CA VAL A 22 -26.88 7.41 13.50
C VAL A 22 -26.89 6.39 12.35
N SER A 23 -26.93 6.88 11.12
CA SER A 23 -26.73 6.05 9.93
C SER A 23 -25.27 5.63 9.89
N ALA A 24 -24.98 4.36 10.19
CA ALA A 24 -23.66 3.77 9.97
C ALA A 24 -23.39 3.73 8.46
N GLN A 25 -22.47 4.54 7.99
CA GLN A 25 -21.99 4.47 6.60
C GLN A 25 -21.15 3.20 6.43
N PRO A 26 -21.35 2.43 5.34
CA PRO A 26 -20.50 1.29 5.06
C PRO A 26 -19.07 1.77 4.87
N VAL A 27 -18.14 1.23 5.66
CA VAL A 27 -16.71 1.47 5.50
C VAL A 27 -16.34 0.92 4.11
N PRO A 28 -15.70 1.72 3.23
CA PRO A 28 -15.29 1.22 1.92
C PRO A 28 -14.31 0.05 2.15
N THR A 29 -14.72 -1.14 1.71
CA THR A 29 -13.84 -2.31 1.65
C THR A 29 -12.64 -1.95 0.78
N PRO A 30 -11.39 -2.14 1.21
CA PRO A 30 -10.23 -1.93 0.35
C PRO A 30 -10.43 -2.72 -0.93
N ALA A 31 -10.44 -2.03 -2.07
CA ALA A 31 -10.54 -2.69 -3.37
C ALA A 31 -9.41 -3.73 -3.43
N ALA A 32 -9.75 -5.00 -3.68
CA ALA A 32 -8.78 -6.07 -3.83
C ALA A 32 -7.75 -5.61 -4.87
N ALA A 33 -6.47 -5.63 -4.49
CA ALA A 33 -5.40 -5.28 -5.42
C ALA A 33 -5.57 -6.11 -6.70
N PRO A 34 -5.45 -5.53 -7.90
CA PRO A 34 -5.66 -6.25 -9.14
C PRO A 34 -4.73 -7.46 -9.18
N LEU A 35 -5.32 -8.64 -9.38
CA LEU A 35 -4.56 -9.88 -9.47
C LEU A 35 -3.69 -9.82 -10.74
N ILE A 36 -2.37 -9.87 -10.57
CA ILE A 36 -1.43 -9.94 -11.69
C ILE A 36 -1.56 -11.35 -12.30
N PRO A 37 -1.84 -11.49 -13.61
CA PRO A 37 -1.95 -12.79 -14.26
C PRO A 37 -0.66 -13.62 -14.12
N ALA A 38 -0.77 -14.95 -14.02
CA ALA A 38 0.37 -15.83 -13.83
C ALA A 38 1.46 -15.66 -14.89
N GLN A 39 1.08 -15.53 -16.17
CA GLN A 39 2.03 -15.26 -17.26
C GLN A 39 2.79 -13.93 -17.06
N ARG A 40 2.11 -12.93 -16.49
CA ARG A 40 2.77 -11.65 -16.21
C ARG A 40 3.72 -11.76 -15.02
N ILE A 41 3.40 -12.57 -14.02
CA ILE A 41 4.30 -12.87 -12.90
C ILE A 41 5.59 -13.53 -13.41
N GLU A 42 5.49 -14.45 -14.36
CA GLU A 42 6.66 -15.08 -14.99
C GLU A 42 7.53 -14.04 -15.71
N ALA A 43 6.91 -13.16 -16.51
CA ALA A 43 7.61 -12.06 -17.17
C ALA A 43 8.27 -11.10 -16.18
N LEU A 44 7.59 -10.74 -15.08
CA LEU A 44 8.16 -9.89 -14.03
C LEU A 44 9.33 -10.57 -13.31
N THR A 45 9.24 -11.88 -13.09
CA THR A 45 10.33 -12.66 -12.52
C THR A 45 11.56 -12.61 -13.43
N HIS A 46 11.35 -12.71 -14.75
CA HIS A 46 12.42 -12.57 -15.74
C HIS A 46 13.04 -11.17 -15.69
N VAL A 47 12.24 -10.10 -15.66
CA VAL A 47 12.72 -8.71 -15.52
C VAL A 47 13.60 -8.55 -14.28
N VAL A 48 13.17 -9.05 -13.12
CA VAL A 48 13.98 -8.93 -11.89
C VAL A 48 15.33 -9.65 -12.05
N ARG A 49 15.33 -10.83 -12.64
CA ARG A 49 16.56 -11.62 -12.79
C ARG A 49 17.53 -11.03 -13.80
N GLN A 50 17.04 -10.61 -14.95
CA GLN A 50 17.88 -10.16 -16.06
C GLN A 50 18.18 -8.67 -15.96
N ASP A 51 17.15 -7.87 -15.84
CA ASP A 51 17.31 -6.41 -15.90
C ASP A 51 17.77 -5.83 -14.57
N CYS A 52 17.10 -6.15 -13.47
CA CYS A 52 17.55 -5.71 -12.14
C CYS A 52 18.87 -6.39 -11.76
N GLY A 53 19.00 -7.68 -12.04
CA GLY A 53 20.19 -8.49 -11.77
C GLY A 53 21.43 -7.97 -12.49
N SER A 54 21.31 -7.36 -13.65
CA SER A 54 22.44 -6.78 -14.41
C SER A 54 23.24 -5.75 -13.60
N CYS A 55 22.56 -4.96 -12.79
CA CYS A 55 23.17 -3.94 -11.94
C CYS A 55 23.27 -4.36 -10.48
N HIS A 56 22.26 -5.07 -9.95
CA HIS A 56 22.21 -5.50 -8.54
C HIS A 56 22.86 -6.86 -8.27
N GLY A 57 23.51 -7.45 -9.29
CA GLY A 57 24.08 -8.79 -9.27
C GLY A 57 23.03 -9.85 -9.61
N MET A 58 23.43 -10.88 -10.37
CA MET A 58 22.51 -11.96 -10.83
C MET A 58 21.87 -12.74 -9.68
N ARG A 59 22.48 -12.70 -8.50
CA ARG A 59 21.95 -13.26 -7.25
C ARG A 59 21.36 -12.17 -6.34
N LEU A 60 21.21 -10.95 -6.84
CA LEU A 60 20.73 -9.79 -6.09
C LEU A 60 21.53 -9.44 -4.83
N THR A 61 22.77 -9.89 -4.75
CA THR A 61 23.67 -9.66 -3.59
C THR A 61 24.51 -8.40 -3.71
N GLY A 62 24.24 -7.57 -4.73
CA GLY A 62 24.96 -6.35 -5.01
C GLY A 62 25.88 -6.47 -6.22
N GLY A 63 26.19 -5.32 -6.82
CA GLY A 63 27.04 -5.15 -8.00
C GLY A 63 27.29 -3.67 -8.20
N LEU A 64 26.94 -3.10 -9.37
CA LEU A 64 26.92 -1.65 -9.58
C LEU A 64 25.90 -0.97 -8.66
N GLY A 65 24.75 -1.63 -8.42
CA GLY A 65 23.74 -1.23 -7.46
C GLY A 65 23.89 -1.96 -6.13
N PRO A 66 23.19 -1.49 -5.07
CA PRO A 66 23.20 -2.16 -3.77
C PRO A 66 22.54 -3.53 -3.81
N ALA A 67 22.78 -4.36 -2.78
CA ALA A 67 22.09 -5.63 -2.62
C ALA A 67 20.57 -5.43 -2.48
N LEU A 68 19.79 -6.35 -3.05
CA LEU A 68 18.34 -6.42 -2.99
C LEU A 68 17.87 -7.67 -2.21
N THR A 69 18.69 -8.17 -1.30
CA THR A 69 18.34 -9.29 -0.42
C THR A 69 17.38 -8.82 0.67
N ALA A 70 16.61 -9.75 1.25
CA ALA A 70 15.68 -9.43 2.34
C ALA A 70 16.37 -8.70 3.50
N GLU A 71 17.60 -9.11 3.85
CA GLU A 71 18.38 -8.51 4.92
C GLU A 71 18.79 -7.06 4.59
N ALA A 72 19.24 -6.82 3.35
CA ALA A 72 19.64 -5.48 2.91
C ALA A 72 18.47 -4.51 2.84
N LEU A 73 17.27 -5.03 2.63
CA LEU A 73 16.04 -4.25 2.51
C LEU A 73 15.28 -4.09 3.84
N ALA A 74 15.58 -4.88 4.87
CA ALA A 74 14.81 -4.99 6.11
C ALA A 74 14.51 -3.64 6.80
N ALA A 75 15.42 -2.66 6.69
CA ALA A 75 15.25 -1.33 7.29
C ALA A 75 14.50 -0.32 6.39
N LYS A 76 14.05 -0.73 5.19
CA LYS A 76 13.39 0.17 4.24
C LYS A 76 11.88 -0.07 4.23
N PRO A 77 11.05 0.98 4.17
CA PRO A 77 9.61 0.80 4.01
C PRO A 77 9.29 0.24 2.60
N PRO A 78 8.31 -0.68 2.48
CA PRO A 78 7.93 -1.29 1.19
C PRO A 78 7.55 -0.27 0.11
N GLU A 79 6.84 0.78 0.46
CA GLU A 79 6.42 1.86 -0.43
C GLU A 79 7.60 2.67 -0.98
N TYR A 80 8.69 2.77 -0.22
CA TYR A 80 9.93 3.39 -0.71
C TYR A 80 10.52 2.58 -1.87
N LEU A 81 10.57 1.26 -1.75
CA LEU A 81 11.13 0.40 -2.79
C LEU A 81 10.27 0.43 -4.06
N GLN A 82 8.94 0.42 -3.92
CA GLN A 82 8.02 0.60 -5.03
C GLN A 82 8.26 1.93 -5.76
N ALA A 83 8.41 3.03 -5.01
CA ALA A 83 8.66 4.35 -5.57
C ALA A 83 10.02 4.40 -6.30
N VAL A 84 11.07 3.82 -5.73
CA VAL A 84 12.39 3.72 -6.37
C VAL A 84 12.33 2.93 -7.68
N ILE A 85 11.59 1.83 -7.72
CA ILE A 85 11.40 1.04 -8.96
C ILE A 85 10.72 1.91 -10.01
N LEU A 86 9.61 2.58 -9.67
CA LEU A 86 8.84 3.35 -10.65
C LEU A 86 9.55 4.59 -11.16
N HIS A 87 10.24 5.31 -10.27
CA HIS A 87 10.75 6.64 -10.57
C HIS A 87 12.26 6.72 -10.68
N GLY A 88 12.98 5.62 -10.38
CA GLY A 88 14.43 5.63 -10.31
C GLY A 88 14.96 6.46 -9.15
N ILE A 89 16.26 6.72 -9.14
CA ILE A 89 16.92 7.60 -8.18
C ILE A 89 17.66 8.69 -8.96
N PRO A 90 17.22 9.96 -8.90
CA PRO A 90 17.86 11.05 -9.61
C PRO A 90 19.35 11.15 -9.32
N GLY A 91 20.15 11.36 -10.37
CA GLY A 91 21.62 11.47 -10.25
C GLY A 91 22.34 10.13 -10.06
N THR A 92 21.64 9.01 -10.17
CA THR A 92 22.24 7.65 -10.11
C THR A 92 21.95 6.85 -11.39
N PRO A 93 22.66 5.73 -11.63
CA PRO A 93 22.33 4.82 -12.75
C PRO A 93 21.00 4.10 -12.64
N MET A 94 20.28 4.16 -11.49
CA MET A 94 18.98 3.51 -11.31
C MET A 94 17.90 4.25 -12.13
N PRO A 95 17.43 3.69 -13.27
CA PRO A 95 16.47 4.36 -14.13
C PRO A 95 15.03 4.22 -13.61
N PRO A 96 14.09 5.06 -14.08
CA PRO A 96 12.67 4.86 -13.85
C PRO A 96 12.14 3.70 -14.71
N TRP A 97 11.31 2.85 -14.09
CA TRP A 97 10.69 1.69 -14.76
C TRP A 97 9.20 1.88 -15.08
N SER A 98 8.64 3.06 -14.79
CA SER A 98 7.23 3.35 -15.00
C SER A 98 6.73 3.23 -16.45
N ALA A 99 7.64 3.26 -17.43
CA ALA A 99 7.30 2.99 -18.84
C ALA A 99 7.03 1.49 -19.12
N MET A 100 7.52 0.58 -18.26
CA MET A 100 7.45 -0.88 -18.47
C MET A 100 6.67 -1.61 -17.37
N LEU A 101 6.54 -0.96 -16.18
CA LEU A 101 5.91 -1.53 -15.01
C LEU A 101 4.78 -0.63 -14.52
N THR A 102 3.65 -1.24 -14.22
CA THR A 102 2.57 -0.56 -13.50
C THR A 102 2.85 -0.48 -12.00
N ALA A 103 2.14 0.40 -11.28
CA ALA A 103 2.30 0.53 -9.83
C ALA A 103 2.02 -0.79 -9.08
N PRO A 104 0.98 -1.60 -9.40
CA PRO A 104 0.80 -2.91 -8.79
C PRO A 104 1.93 -3.90 -9.06
N GLU A 105 2.53 -3.87 -10.26
CA GLU A 105 3.65 -4.74 -10.62
C GLU A 105 4.92 -4.36 -9.86
N ALA A 106 5.22 -3.06 -9.75
CA ALA A 106 6.34 -2.58 -8.95
C ALA A 106 6.15 -2.91 -7.46
N GLN A 107 4.93 -2.83 -6.95
CA GLN A 107 4.59 -3.25 -5.59
C GLN A 107 4.82 -4.75 -5.40
N TRP A 108 4.38 -5.57 -6.35
CA TRP A 108 4.62 -7.02 -6.32
C TRP A 108 6.11 -7.34 -6.30
N ILE A 109 6.91 -6.71 -7.17
CA ILE A 109 8.36 -6.88 -7.20
C ILE A 109 8.97 -6.51 -5.83
N ALA A 110 8.60 -5.35 -5.28
CA ALA A 110 9.07 -4.91 -3.97
C ALA A 110 8.78 -5.95 -2.88
N GLN A 111 7.56 -6.47 -2.83
CA GLN A 111 7.15 -7.50 -1.88
C GLN A 111 7.95 -8.79 -2.04
N GLN A 112 8.21 -9.25 -3.27
CA GLN A 112 9.01 -10.45 -3.53
C GLN A 112 10.47 -10.25 -3.07
N LEU A 113 11.05 -9.08 -3.28
CA LEU A 113 12.40 -8.76 -2.82
C LEU A 113 12.50 -8.77 -1.30
N PHE A 114 11.51 -8.22 -0.58
CA PHE A 114 11.47 -8.27 0.89
C PHE A 114 11.34 -9.68 1.46
N GLN A 115 10.73 -10.60 0.70
CA GLN A 115 10.56 -12.00 1.09
C GLN A 115 11.77 -12.88 0.72
N GLY A 116 12.80 -12.30 0.10
CA GLY A 116 13.87 -13.05 -0.51
C GLY A 116 13.44 -13.62 -1.86
N PHE A 117 13.73 -12.88 -2.92
CA PHE A 117 13.29 -13.24 -4.28
C PHE A 117 13.72 -14.67 -4.65
N PRO A 118 12.82 -15.52 -5.14
CA PRO A 118 13.11 -16.92 -5.44
C PRO A 118 14.02 -17.04 -6.68
N LEU A 119 15.31 -17.02 -6.48
CA LEU A 119 16.29 -17.18 -7.54
C LEU A 119 16.39 -18.62 -8.08
N GLU A 120 16.00 -19.62 -7.26
CA GLU A 120 16.25 -21.05 -7.54
C GLU A 120 15.14 -21.75 -8.35
N LYS A 121 13.96 -21.16 -8.51
CA LYS A 121 12.82 -21.86 -9.12
C LYS A 121 12.84 -21.99 -10.64
N LEU A 122 13.83 -21.43 -11.34
CA LEU A 122 13.89 -21.40 -12.80
C LEU A 122 15.10 -22.13 -13.42
N GLU A 123 15.87 -22.86 -12.62
CA GLU A 123 16.98 -23.68 -13.12
C GLU A 123 16.59 -25.17 -13.33
N LYS A 124 15.34 -25.40 -13.79
CA LYS A 124 14.91 -26.74 -14.25
C LYS A 124 14.44 -26.70 -15.69
#